data_227298f2535764412681d07b787cf712
#
_entry.id   227298f2535764412681d07b787cf712
#
_cell.length_a   1.000
_cell.length_b   1.000
_cell.length_c   1.000
_cell.angle_alpha   90.00
_cell.angle_beta   90.00
_cell.angle_gamma   90.00
#
_symmetry.space_group_name_H-M   'P 1'
#
loop_
_entity.id
_entity.type
_entity.pdbx_description
1 polymer ?
#
loop_
_entity_poly.entity_id
_entity_poly.type
_entity_poly.pdbx_seq_one_letter_code
_entity_poly.pdbx_strand_id
1 'polypeptide(L)'
;MNKFDSIRPYNDGEVSSVLKSLCEDNDFLNTVALMQQFKHLQYLPFSQKILSLLLKNKIKGINSIKGYQSFFEQIVTYVIDNTIDDFHIEGLNNLSNNKSYLFISNHRDITLDSALLNYVLHTNNLRTTFNAVGNNLLSEKWASDLLRLNKSFIIDRSDKSKRDIYKSLNLASEFIFDVIKNKNESIWIAQKQGRSKDGNCLLYTSDAADDSI
;
A
#
# COMPACT_ATOMS: atom_id res chain seq x y z
N MET A 1 13.44 -11.52 17.57
CA MET A 1 12.99 -10.32 16.87
C MET A 1 13.50 -10.42 15.43
N ASN A 2 12.62 -10.32 14.44
CA ASN A 2 13.03 -10.40 13.03
C ASN A 2 13.75 -9.09 12.65
N LYS A 3 14.84 -9.17 11.88
CA LYS A 3 15.61 -8.02 11.37
C LYS A 3 14.73 -6.95 10.72
N PHE A 4 13.64 -7.36 10.08
CA PHE A 4 12.76 -6.50 9.31
C PHE A 4 11.51 -6.02 10.08
N ASP A 5 11.36 -6.32 11.38
CA ASP A 5 10.13 -6.00 12.14
C ASP A 5 9.77 -4.51 12.11
N SER A 6 10.77 -3.62 12.01
CA SER A 6 10.53 -2.17 11.94
C SER A 6 9.94 -1.70 10.60
N ILE A 7 10.20 -2.42 9.50
CA ILE A 7 9.82 -1.98 8.16
C ILE A 7 8.83 -2.91 7.46
N ARG A 8 8.73 -4.18 7.84
CA ARG A 8 7.90 -5.17 7.16
C ARG A 8 6.41 -4.84 7.21
N PRO A 9 5.60 -5.30 6.24
CA PRO A 9 4.15 -5.32 6.37
C PRO A 9 3.70 -6.29 7.46
N TYR A 10 2.41 -6.25 7.77
CA TYR A 10 1.79 -7.23 8.65
C TYR A 10 1.71 -8.62 7.99
N ASN A 11 1.66 -9.65 8.82
CA ASN A 11 1.36 -11.03 8.41
C ASN A 11 -0.07 -11.42 8.80
N ASP A 12 -0.53 -12.58 8.33
CA ASP A 12 -1.90 -13.04 8.57
C ASP A 12 -2.28 -13.07 10.06
N GLY A 13 -1.36 -13.46 10.93
CA GLY A 13 -1.61 -13.52 12.38
C GLY A 13 -1.88 -12.16 13.04
N GLU A 14 -1.49 -11.06 12.38
CA GLU A 14 -1.66 -9.69 12.88
C GLU A 14 -2.94 -9.02 12.34
N VAL A 15 -3.48 -9.51 11.22
CA VAL A 15 -4.59 -8.86 10.48
C VAL A 15 -5.80 -8.58 11.38
N SER A 16 -6.30 -9.59 12.06
CA SER A 16 -7.52 -9.46 12.86
C SER A 16 -7.40 -8.45 13.99
N SER A 17 -6.24 -8.41 14.68
CA SER A 17 -5.97 -7.46 15.76
C SER A 17 -5.83 -6.04 15.26
N VAL A 18 -5.13 -5.84 14.14
CA VAL A 18 -4.94 -4.52 13.52
C VAL A 18 -6.26 -3.95 13.01
N LEU A 19 -7.07 -4.76 12.30
CA LEU A 19 -8.38 -4.33 11.83
C LEU A 19 -9.32 -3.94 12.98
N LYS A 20 -9.28 -4.69 14.09
CA LYS A 20 -10.06 -4.36 15.29
C LYS A 20 -9.59 -3.03 15.89
N SER A 21 -8.27 -2.80 16.00
CA SER A 21 -7.70 -1.54 16.47
C SER A 21 -8.13 -0.35 15.60
N LEU A 22 -8.12 -0.51 14.27
CA LEU A 22 -8.60 0.51 13.33
C LEU A 22 -10.08 0.89 13.58
N CYS A 23 -10.94 -0.09 13.84
CA CYS A 23 -12.35 0.19 14.15
C CYS A 23 -12.57 0.90 15.50
N GLU A 24 -11.54 1.05 16.32
CA GLU A 24 -11.55 1.73 17.61
C GLU A 24 -10.74 3.04 17.59
N ASP A 25 -10.05 3.33 16.50
CA ASP A 25 -9.26 4.54 16.29
C ASP A 25 -10.17 5.71 15.90
N ASN A 26 -10.18 6.77 16.71
CA ASN A 26 -11.07 7.92 16.50
C ASN A 26 -10.72 8.71 15.23
N ASP A 27 -9.45 8.86 14.90
CA ASP A 27 -9.01 9.62 13.72
C ASP A 27 -9.35 8.87 12.44
N PHE A 28 -9.17 7.54 12.46
CA PHE A 28 -9.65 6.70 11.37
C PHE A 28 -11.18 6.78 11.21
N LEU A 29 -11.95 6.65 12.30
CA LEU A 29 -13.41 6.74 12.26
C LEU A 29 -13.88 8.11 11.76
N ASN A 30 -13.23 9.20 12.16
CA ASN A 30 -13.52 10.53 11.66
C ASN A 30 -13.28 10.63 10.15
N THR A 31 -12.16 10.08 9.67
CA THR A 31 -11.81 10.06 8.23
C THR A 31 -12.84 9.26 7.43
N VAL A 32 -13.21 8.07 7.92
CA VAL A 32 -14.22 7.22 7.26
C VAL A 32 -15.62 7.86 7.28
N ALA A 33 -15.97 8.58 8.35
CA ALA A 33 -17.25 9.30 8.45
C ALA A 33 -17.41 10.40 7.38
N LEU A 34 -16.31 10.95 6.85
CA LEU A 34 -16.35 11.93 5.76
C LEU A 34 -16.65 11.30 4.40
N MET A 35 -16.51 9.99 4.26
CA MET A 35 -16.83 9.29 3.01
C MET A 35 -18.33 9.39 2.70
N GLN A 36 -18.68 9.59 1.42
CA GLN A 36 -20.04 9.84 0.96
C GLN A 36 -21.07 8.83 1.49
N GLN A 37 -20.68 7.55 1.53
CA GLN A 37 -21.55 6.45 2.01
C GLN A 37 -21.88 6.52 3.51
N PHE A 38 -21.11 7.24 4.32
CA PHE A 38 -21.31 7.37 5.77
C PHE A 38 -21.66 8.80 6.21
N LYS A 39 -21.69 9.75 5.29
CA LYS A 39 -21.90 11.18 5.57
C LYS A 39 -23.18 11.46 6.36
N HIS A 40 -24.23 10.69 6.14
CA HIS A 40 -25.50 10.82 6.87
C HIS A 40 -25.38 10.44 8.36
N LEU A 41 -24.40 9.58 8.72
CA LEU A 41 -24.21 9.16 10.12
C LEU A 41 -23.68 10.31 11.00
N GLN A 42 -23.03 11.33 10.44
CA GLN A 42 -22.48 12.46 11.19
C GLN A 42 -23.53 13.24 12.00
N TYR A 43 -24.77 13.18 11.56
CA TYR A 43 -25.89 13.87 12.22
C TYR A 43 -26.54 13.06 13.36
N LEU A 44 -26.09 11.82 13.58
CA LEU A 44 -26.65 10.94 14.61
C LEU A 44 -25.85 11.07 15.92
N PRO A 45 -26.53 11.06 17.08
CA PRO A 45 -25.83 10.92 18.35
C PRO A 45 -25.09 9.58 18.39
N PHE A 46 -23.89 9.58 18.97
CA PHE A 46 -23.01 8.41 19.03
C PHE A 46 -22.55 7.87 17.66
N SER A 47 -22.50 8.72 16.64
CA SER A 47 -22.14 8.37 15.26
C SER A 47 -20.85 7.52 15.16
N GLN A 48 -19.80 7.85 15.93
CA GLN A 48 -18.57 7.08 15.96
C GLN A 48 -18.76 5.65 16.47
N LYS A 49 -19.58 5.45 17.52
CA LYS A 49 -19.88 4.12 18.05
C LYS A 49 -20.66 3.27 17.04
N ILE A 50 -21.61 3.90 16.35
CA ILE A 50 -22.40 3.24 15.30
C ILE A 50 -21.46 2.85 14.14
N LEU A 51 -20.61 3.77 13.69
CA LEU A 51 -19.65 3.52 12.62
C LEU A 51 -18.67 2.40 12.99
N SER A 52 -18.11 2.44 14.20
CA SER A 52 -17.25 1.37 14.74
C SER A 52 -17.93 0.01 14.68
N LEU A 53 -19.19 -0.08 15.10
CA LEU A 53 -19.96 -1.32 15.06
C LEU A 53 -20.22 -1.82 13.64
N LEU A 54 -20.55 -0.92 12.72
CA LEU A 54 -20.75 -1.25 11.30
C LEU A 54 -19.46 -1.76 10.66
N LEU A 55 -18.32 -1.10 10.93
CA LEU A 55 -17.03 -1.52 10.42
C LEU A 55 -16.62 -2.87 11.02
N LYS A 56 -16.75 -3.06 12.34
CA LYS A 56 -16.48 -4.35 13.00
C LYS A 56 -17.28 -5.49 12.39
N ASN A 57 -18.54 -5.23 12.01
CA ASN A 57 -19.35 -6.24 11.35
C ASN A 57 -18.87 -6.53 9.92
N LYS A 58 -18.45 -5.49 9.17
CA LYS A 58 -17.91 -5.64 7.80
C LYS A 58 -16.58 -6.42 7.76
N ILE A 59 -15.71 -6.21 8.74
CA ILE A 59 -14.40 -6.89 8.79
C ILE A 59 -14.47 -8.27 9.47
N LYS A 60 -15.63 -8.67 9.97
CA LYS A 60 -15.82 -9.94 10.65
C LYS A 60 -15.42 -11.11 9.76
N GLY A 61 -14.49 -11.94 10.25
CA GLY A 61 -13.96 -13.08 9.49
C GLY A 61 -12.76 -12.77 8.62
N ILE A 62 -12.32 -11.51 8.49
CA ILE A 62 -11.06 -11.16 7.82
C ILE A 62 -9.91 -11.45 8.78
N ASN A 63 -9.13 -12.49 8.48
CA ASN A 63 -8.03 -12.98 9.31
C ASN A 63 -6.73 -13.24 8.53
N SER A 64 -6.68 -12.80 7.27
CA SER A 64 -5.52 -12.96 6.39
C SER A 64 -5.33 -11.73 5.50
N ILE A 65 -4.10 -11.51 5.04
CA ILE A 65 -3.77 -10.46 4.07
C ILE A 65 -4.59 -10.62 2.79
N LYS A 66 -4.74 -11.85 2.30
CA LYS A 66 -5.59 -12.12 1.13
C LYS A 66 -7.05 -11.72 1.36
N GLY A 67 -7.61 -12.06 2.53
CA GLY A 67 -8.97 -11.66 2.90
C GLY A 67 -9.13 -10.14 2.99
N TYR A 68 -8.14 -9.45 3.55
CA TYR A 68 -8.11 -7.98 3.57
C TYR A 68 -8.04 -7.40 2.15
N GLN A 69 -7.19 -7.94 1.28
CA GLN A 69 -7.09 -7.49 -0.11
C GLN A 69 -8.38 -7.71 -0.90
N SER A 70 -9.08 -8.84 -0.69
CA SER A 70 -10.40 -9.07 -1.30
C SER A 70 -11.47 -8.09 -0.80
N PHE A 71 -11.38 -7.67 0.45
CA PHE A 71 -12.24 -6.61 0.97
C PHE A 71 -11.89 -5.24 0.36
N PHE A 72 -10.59 -4.94 0.25
CA PHE A 72 -10.10 -3.69 -0.31
C PHE A 72 -10.37 -3.58 -1.82
N GLU A 73 -10.36 -4.69 -2.55
CA GLU A 73 -10.73 -4.79 -3.97
C GLU A 73 -12.10 -4.13 -4.24
N GLN A 74 -13.09 -4.37 -3.39
CA GLN A 74 -14.43 -3.78 -3.56
C GLN A 74 -14.39 -2.25 -3.50
N ILE A 75 -13.51 -1.69 -2.66
CA ILE A 75 -13.32 -0.23 -2.56
C ILE A 75 -12.63 0.30 -3.81
N VAL A 76 -11.60 -0.39 -4.29
CA VAL A 76 -10.88 0.00 -5.51
C VAL A 76 -11.79 -0.11 -6.74
N THR A 77 -12.59 -1.18 -6.85
CA THR A 77 -13.61 -1.32 -7.91
C THR A 77 -14.56 -0.12 -7.91
N TYR A 78 -15.09 0.25 -6.73
CA TYR A 78 -15.95 1.42 -6.63
C TYR A 78 -15.27 2.72 -7.10
N VAL A 79 -13.99 2.90 -6.76
CA VAL A 79 -13.22 4.08 -7.23
C VAL A 79 -13.05 4.04 -8.73
N ILE A 80 -12.68 2.90 -9.31
CA ILE A 80 -12.51 2.76 -10.78
C ILE A 80 -13.83 3.09 -11.49
N ASP A 81 -14.92 2.46 -11.07
CA ASP A 81 -16.23 2.59 -11.73
C ASP A 81 -16.82 4.01 -11.66
N ASN A 82 -16.43 4.80 -10.64
CA ASN A 82 -17.03 6.12 -10.40
C ASN A 82 -16.09 7.31 -10.70
N THR A 83 -14.79 7.08 -10.92
CA THR A 83 -13.82 8.17 -11.04
C THR A 83 -12.84 8.02 -12.20
N ILE A 84 -12.84 6.89 -12.90
CA ILE A 84 -11.93 6.61 -14.01
C ILE A 84 -12.76 6.38 -15.27
N ASP A 85 -12.57 7.21 -16.27
CA ASP A 85 -13.34 7.13 -17.53
C ASP A 85 -12.89 5.95 -18.41
N ASP A 86 -11.59 5.66 -18.42
CA ASP A 86 -11.01 4.54 -19.18
C ASP A 86 -9.88 3.89 -18.39
N PHE A 87 -9.99 2.57 -18.15
CA PHE A 87 -9.02 1.77 -17.42
C PHE A 87 -8.49 0.65 -18.31
N HIS A 88 -7.38 0.92 -18.97
CA HIS A 88 -6.76 -0.01 -19.92
C HIS A 88 -5.64 -0.82 -19.27
N ILE A 89 -5.60 -2.13 -19.55
CA ILE A 89 -4.63 -3.07 -18.97
C ILE A 89 -3.96 -3.83 -20.09
N GLU A 90 -2.63 -3.78 -20.14
CA GLU A 90 -1.82 -4.53 -21.10
C GLU A 90 -0.70 -5.33 -20.41
N GLY A 91 -0.19 -6.34 -21.09
CA GLY A 91 1.03 -7.06 -20.67
C GLY A 91 0.83 -8.14 -19.61
N LEU A 92 -0.40 -8.46 -19.18
CA LEU A 92 -0.67 -9.51 -18.19
C LEU A 92 -0.12 -10.88 -18.61
N ASN A 93 -0.12 -11.18 -19.91
CA ASN A 93 0.38 -12.43 -20.46
C ASN A 93 1.89 -12.64 -20.23
N ASN A 94 2.63 -11.58 -19.87
CA ASN A 94 4.05 -11.65 -19.55
C ASN A 94 4.30 -12.06 -18.09
N LEU A 95 3.25 -12.14 -17.26
CA LEU A 95 3.35 -12.44 -15.85
C LEU A 95 2.98 -13.89 -15.53
N SER A 96 3.63 -14.44 -14.52
CA SER A 96 3.39 -15.79 -14.05
C SER A 96 3.50 -15.86 -12.52
N ASN A 97 2.62 -16.64 -11.89
CA ASN A 97 2.66 -16.89 -10.44
C ASN A 97 3.91 -17.66 -9.97
N ASN A 98 4.67 -18.26 -10.89
CA ASN A 98 5.87 -19.02 -10.58
C ASN A 98 7.13 -18.13 -10.51
N LYS A 99 7.03 -16.86 -10.85
CA LYS A 99 8.14 -15.90 -10.88
C LYS A 99 7.87 -14.73 -9.95
N SER A 100 8.91 -14.15 -9.39
CA SER A 100 8.89 -12.85 -8.73
C SER A 100 9.34 -11.75 -9.68
N TYR A 101 8.75 -10.57 -9.53
CA TYR A 101 8.99 -9.41 -10.37
C TYR A 101 9.32 -8.19 -9.52
N LEU A 102 10.19 -7.34 -10.04
CA LEU A 102 10.34 -5.97 -9.58
C LEU A 102 9.58 -5.05 -10.54
N PHE A 103 8.43 -4.55 -10.09
CA PHE A 103 7.65 -3.56 -10.82
C PHE A 103 8.18 -2.17 -10.51
N ILE A 104 8.61 -1.46 -11.54
CA ILE A 104 9.05 -0.06 -11.45
C ILE A 104 8.11 0.77 -12.31
N SER A 105 7.44 1.74 -11.71
CA SER A 105 6.51 2.59 -12.44
C SER A 105 6.74 4.07 -12.15
N ASN A 106 6.20 4.90 -13.03
CA ASN A 106 6.04 6.31 -12.73
C ASN A 106 5.18 6.48 -11.48
N HIS A 107 5.48 7.49 -10.67
CA HIS A 107 4.73 7.82 -9.47
C HIS A 107 3.82 9.01 -9.73
N ARG A 108 2.54 8.78 -9.89
CA ARG A 108 1.52 9.80 -10.13
C ARG A 108 0.68 10.10 -8.90
N ASP A 109 0.21 9.05 -8.24
CA ASP A 109 -0.64 9.14 -7.07
C ASP A 109 -0.07 8.32 -5.91
N ILE A 110 -0.20 8.86 -4.69
CA ILE A 110 0.37 8.24 -3.48
C ILE A 110 -0.24 6.87 -3.19
N THR A 111 -1.53 6.74 -3.45
CA THR A 111 -2.31 5.55 -3.07
C THR A 111 -2.68 4.71 -4.27
N LEU A 112 -3.10 5.36 -5.38
CA LEU A 112 -3.68 4.65 -6.51
C LEU A 112 -2.65 3.86 -7.32
N ASP A 113 -1.41 4.32 -7.46
CA ASP A 113 -0.42 3.62 -8.30
C ASP A 113 -0.25 2.15 -7.87
N SER A 114 0.07 1.92 -6.60
CA SER A 114 0.23 0.56 -6.08
C SER A 114 -1.11 -0.16 -5.88
N ALA A 115 -2.19 0.57 -5.57
CA ALA A 115 -3.51 -0.01 -5.38
C ALA A 115 -4.08 -0.55 -6.69
N LEU A 116 -3.98 0.21 -7.80
CA LEU A 116 -4.43 -0.22 -9.13
C LEU A 116 -3.61 -1.40 -9.65
N LEU A 117 -2.28 -1.38 -9.48
CA LEU A 117 -1.45 -2.53 -9.84
C LEU A 117 -1.89 -3.78 -9.06
N ASN A 118 -2.03 -3.68 -7.75
CA ASN A 118 -2.43 -4.81 -6.92
C ASN A 118 -3.87 -5.27 -7.19
N TYR A 119 -4.77 -4.35 -7.53
CA TYR A 119 -6.11 -4.66 -7.99
C TYR A 119 -6.07 -5.51 -9.27
N VAL A 120 -5.31 -5.05 -10.28
CA VAL A 120 -5.15 -5.79 -11.55
C VAL A 120 -4.55 -7.18 -11.32
N LEU A 121 -3.51 -7.29 -10.52
CA LEU A 121 -2.90 -8.58 -10.20
C LEU A 121 -3.89 -9.50 -9.49
N HIS A 122 -4.59 -8.99 -8.46
CA HIS A 122 -5.53 -9.76 -7.65
C HIS A 122 -6.71 -10.28 -8.47
N THR A 123 -7.35 -9.41 -9.27
CA THR A 123 -8.51 -9.77 -10.10
C THR A 123 -8.16 -10.75 -11.23
N ASN A 124 -6.89 -10.80 -11.62
CA ASN A 124 -6.39 -11.77 -12.61
C ASN A 124 -5.72 -13.00 -11.96
N ASN A 125 -5.97 -13.27 -10.67
CA ASN A 125 -5.42 -14.40 -9.92
C ASN A 125 -3.89 -14.45 -9.90
N LEU A 126 -3.22 -13.30 -10.04
CA LEU A 126 -1.79 -13.14 -9.86
C LEU A 126 -1.46 -12.74 -8.41
N ARG A 127 -0.24 -13.05 -7.98
CA ARG A 127 0.21 -12.64 -6.64
C ARG A 127 0.44 -11.13 -6.60
N THR A 128 -0.13 -10.48 -5.58
CA THR A 128 0.04 -9.05 -5.34
C THR A 128 1.46 -8.72 -4.88
N THR A 129 1.87 -7.46 -5.10
CA THR A 129 3.21 -6.98 -4.77
C THR A 129 3.33 -6.54 -3.32
N PHE A 130 4.55 -6.58 -2.80
CA PHE A 130 4.97 -5.76 -1.66
C PHE A 130 5.26 -4.34 -2.17
N ASN A 131 4.79 -3.31 -1.46
CA ASN A 131 4.84 -1.93 -1.93
C ASN A 131 5.80 -1.09 -1.10
N ALA A 132 6.75 -0.43 -1.75
CA ALA A 132 7.67 0.49 -1.07
C ALA A 132 6.97 1.81 -0.77
N VAL A 133 6.88 2.21 0.50
CA VAL A 133 6.27 3.48 0.92
C VAL A 133 7.23 4.27 1.81
N GLY A 134 7.28 5.58 1.60
CA GLY A 134 8.07 6.47 2.46
C GLY A 134 7.38 6.69 3.82
N ASN A 135 8.15 6.81 4.88
CA ASN A 135 7.64 7.05 6.23
C ASN A 135 6.90 8.39 6.40
N ASN A 136 7.11 9.35 5.50
CA ASN A 136 6.38 10.62 5.49
C ASN A 136 4.86 10.45 5.24
N LEU A 137 4.42 9.29 4.76
CA LEU A 137 3.00 8.94 4.58
C LEU A 137 2.40 8.30 5.84
N LEU A 138 3.19 8.12 6.89
CA LEU A 138 2.85 7.36 8.09
C LEU A 138 2.75 8.24 9.33
N SER A 139 2.41 9.54 9.15
CA SER A 139 2.21 10.48 10.27
C SER A 139 1.15 9.97 11.24
N GLU A 140 0.10 9.37 10.70
CA GLU A 140 -1.00 8.80 11.44
C GLU A 140 -0.84 7.28 11.56
N LYS A 141 -1.03 6.73 12.77
CA LYS A 141 -0.90 5.29 13.00
C LYS A 141 -1.89 4.49 12.16
N TRP A 142 -3.13 4.93 12.04
CA TRP A 142 -4.15 4.25 11.26
C TRP A 142 -3.78 4.17 9.76
N ALA A 143 -3.17 5.21 9.20
CA ALA A 143 -2.71 5.21 7.82
C ALA A 143 -1.56 4.20 7.61
N SER A 144 -0.62 4.16 8.55
CA SER A 144 0.43 3.14 8.58
C SER A 144 -0.13 1.73 8.62
N ASP A 145 -1.13 1.50 9.48
CA ASP A 145 -1.76 0.18 9.65
C ASP A 145 -2.46 -0.27 8.35
N LEU A 146 -3.20 0.61 7.68
CA LEU A 146 -3.84 0.29 6.39
C LEU A 146 -2.83 -0.06 5.30
N LEU A 147 -1.75 0.72 5.19
CA LEU A 147 -0.70 0.48 4.21
C LEU A 147 0.02 -0.85 4.49
N ARG A 148 0.36 -1.14 5.74
CA ARG A 148 1.02 -2.39 6.12
C ARG A 148 0.12 -3.61 5.94
N LEU A 149 -1.20 -3.49 6.13
CA LEU A 149 -2.17 -4.53 5.79
C LEU A 149 -2.19 -4.81 4.28
N ASN A 150 -1.91 -3.80 3.45
CA ASN A 150 -1.81 -3.97 2.00
C ASN A 150 -0.38 -4.26 1.51
N LYS A 151 0.36 -5.06 2.27
CA LYS A 151 1.72 -5.52 1.96
C LYS A 151 2.74 -4.37 1.76
N SER A 152 2.49 -3.18 2.31
CA SER A 152 3.46 -2.09 2.21
C SER A 152 4.57 -2.22 3.25
N PHE A 153 5.82 -2.03 2.80
CA PHE A 153 6.99 -1.92 3.67
C PHE A 153 7.54 -0.50 3.66
N ILE A 154 8.16 -0.12 4.78
CA ILE A 154 8.51 1.27 5.05
C ILE A 154 9.95 1.54 4.64
N ILE A 155 10.16 2.63 3.87
CA ILE A 155 11.47 3.22 3.65
C ILE A 155 11.56 4.49 4.50
N ASP A 156 12.35 4.44 5.56
CA ASP A 156 12.55 5.59 6.44
C ASP A 156 13.48 6.61 5.76
N ARG A 157 12.90 7.79 5.45
CA ARG A 157 13.57 8.94 4.82
C ARG A 157 13.50 10.19 5.70
N SER A 158 13.24 10.02 7.01
CA SER A 158 13.21 11.15 7.95
C SER A 158 14.56 11.89 7.97
N ASP A 159 14.54 13.16 8.36
CA ASP A 159 15.71 14.03 8.50
C ASP A 159 16.67 13.50 9.58
N LYS A 160 17.46 12.51 9.20
CA LYS A 160 18.47 11.83 10.00
C LYS A 160 19.86 12.12 9.45
N SER A 161 20.87 11.73 10.20
CA SER A 161 22.24 11.78 9.70
C SER A 161 22.39 10.97 8.41
N LYS A 162 23.34 11.34 7.55
CA LYS A 162 23.66 10.57 6.33
C LYS A 162 23.90 9.08 6.62
N ARG A 163 24.48 8.76 7.79
CA ARG A 163 24.72 7.40 8.24
C ARG A 163 23.42 6.63 8.51
N ASP A 164 22.43 7.30 9.09
CA ASP A 164 21.15 6.64 9.42
C ASP A 164 20.28 6.46 8.17
N ILE A 165 20.33 7.42 7.24
CA ILE A 165 19.72 7.26 5.92
C ILE A 165 20.33 6.06 5.18
N TYR A 166 21.66 5.93 5.17
CA TYR A 166 22.34 4.80 4.55
C TYR A 166 21.93 3.46 5.17
N LYS A 167 21.84 3.37 6.51
CA LYS A 167 21.38 2.16 7.20
C LYS A 167 19.94 1.80 6.84
N SER A 168 19.07 2.79 6.77
CA SER A 168 17.67 2.59 6.42
C SER A 168 17.52 2.09 4.97
N LEU A 169 18.24 2.68 4.03
CA LEU A 169 18.24 2.23 2.63
C LEU A 169 18.83 0.82 2.48
N ASN A 170 19.90 0.51 3.22
CA ASN A 170 20.46 -0.84 3.26
C ASN A 170 19.45 -1.88 3.79
N LEU A 171 18.77 -1.57 4.90
CA LEU A 171 17.74 -2.45 5.46
C LEU A 171 16.59 -2.69 4.47
N ALA A 172 16.14 -1.64 3.77
CA ALA A 172 15.12 -1.74 2.74
C ALA A 172 15.61 -2.59 1.54
N SER A 173 16.86 -2.40 1.11
CA SER A 173 17.46 -3.18 0.02
C SER A 173 17.57 -4.68 0.38
N GLU A 174 17.98 -4.98 1.61
CA GLU A 174 18.04 -6.37 2.10
C GLU A 174 16.65 -6.99 2.21
N PHE A 175 15.63 -6.21 2.60
CA PHE A 175 14.23 -6.67 2.61
C PHE A 175 13.75 -6.99 1.19
N ILE A 176 14.03 -6.11 0.22
CA ILE A 176 13.71 -6.32 -1.20
C ILE A 176 14.35 -7.62 -1.70
N PHE A 177 15.64 -7.81 -1.41
CA PHE A 177 16.35 -9.02 -1.78
C PHE A 177 15.71 -10.27 -1.17
N ASP A 178 15.38 -10.24 0.13
CA ASP A 178 14.73 -11.34 0.84
C ASP A 178 13.37 -11.70 0.22
N VAL A 179 12.56 -10.70 -0.07
CA VAL A 179 11.23 -10.88 -0.69
C VAL A 179 11.34 -11.52 -2.07
N ILE A 180 12.22 -11.01 -2.92
CA ILE A 180 12.36 -11.50 -4.30
C ILE A 180 13.05 -12.88 -4.33
N LYS A 181 14.16 -13.05 -3.63
CA LYS A 181 15.01 -14.25 -3.75
C LYS A 181 14.57 -15.39 -2.85
N ASN A 182 14.20 -15.10 -1.60
CA ASN A 182 13.92 -16.14 -0.61
C ASN A 182 12.43 -16.48 -0.54
N LYS A 183 11.55 -15.46 -0.69
CA LYS A 183 10.10 -15.66 -0.64
C LYS A 183 9.47 -15.86 -2.01
N ASN A 184 10.22 -15.60 -3.08
CA ASN A 184 9.73 -15.62 -4.48
C ASN A 184 8.46 -14.77 -4.65
N GLU A 185 8.41 -13.59 -4.02
CA GLU A 185 7.31 -12.64 -4.07
C GLU A 185 7.72 -11.39 -4.85
N SER A 186 6.72 -10.69 -5.39
CA SER A 186 6.95 -9.49 -6.22
C SER A 186 6.96 -8.21 -5.39
N ILE A 187 7.67 -7.19 -5.91
CA ILE A 187 7.78 -5.87 -5.28
C ILE A 187 7.39 -4.79 -6.28
N TRP A 188 6.73 -3.75 -5.78
CA TRP A 188 6.53 -2.49 -6.49
C TRP A 188 7.33 -1.35 -5.83
N ILE A 189 8.02 -0.59 -6.65
CA ILE A 189 8.71 0.66 -6.26
C ILE A 189 8.41 1.77 -7.26
N ALA A 190 8.36 3.00 -6.78
CA ALA A 190 8.31 4.19 -7.63
C ALA A 190 9.68 4.45 -8.26
N GLN A 191 9.71 4.79 -9.55
CA GLN A 191 10.94 5.08 -10.29
C GLN A 191 11.72 6.27 -9.71
N LYS A 192 11.01 7.27 -9.18
CA LYS A 192 11.60 8.50 -8.64
C LYS A 192 10.95 8.88 -7.32
N GLN A 193 11.72 9.56 -6.49
CA GLN A 193 11.18 10.22 -5.31
C GLN A 193 10.28 11.41 -5.72
N GLY A 194 9.07 11.46 -5.13
CA GLY A 194 8.09 12.47 -5.43
C GLY A 194 7.24 12.14 -6.66
N ARG A 195 6.05 12.74 -6.70
CA ARG A 195 5.06 12.48 -7.76
C ARG A 195 5.40 13.21 -9.03
N SER A 196 5.15 12.58 -10.18
CA SER A 196 5.17 13.22 -11.48
C SER A 196 4.02 14.23 -11.57
N LYS A 197 4.30 15.46 -12.00
CA LYS A 197 3.30 16.52 -12.14
C LYS A 197 2.48 16.37 -13.43
N ASP A 198 3.11 15.90 -14.49
CA ASP A 198 2.57 15.81 -15.85
C ASP A 198 2.25 14.38 -16.29
N GLY A 199 2.56 13.38 -15.47
CA GLY A 199 2.36 11.97 -15.80
C GLY A 199 3.44 11.38 -16.70
N ASN A 200 4.38 12.17 -17.22
CA ASN A 200 5.42 11.67 -18.09
C ASN A 200 6.46 10.85 -17.30
N CYS A 201 6.84 9.72 -17.88
CA CYS A 201 7.97 8.94 -17.38
C CYS A 201 9.26 9.62 -17.83
N LEU A 202 10.05 10.11 -16.85
CA LEU A 202 11.32 10.78 -17.14
C LEU A 202 12.43 9.73 -17.26
N LEU A 203 12.50 9.03 -18.38
CA LEU A 203 13.55 8.06 -18.67
C LEU A 203 14.96 8.68 -18.58
N TYR A 204 15.10 9.93 -18.98
CA TYR A 204 16.39 10.66 -18.94
C TYR A 204 16.88 10.99 -17.53
N THR A 205 16.09 10.81 -16.47
CA THR A 205 16.60 10.98 -15.09
C THR A 205 17.37 9.77 -14.57
N SER A 206 17.28 8.62 -15.23
CA SER A 206 18.16 7.47 -14.98
C SER A 206 19.49 7.59 -15.74
N ASP A 207 19.47 8.23 -16.91
CA ASP A 207 20.66 8.41 -17.75
C ASP A 207 21.57 9.53 -17.23
N ALA A 208 21.04 10.51 -16.49
CA ALA A 208 21.82 11.57 -15.86
C ALA A 208 22.83 11.07 -14.78
N ALA A 209 22.76 9.82 -14.39
CA ALA A 209 23.74 9.18 -13.52
C ALA A 209 24.94 8.61 -14.29
N ASP A 210 24.81 8.35 -15.61
CA ASP A 210 25.88 7.82 -16.47
C ASP A 210 26.77 8.92 -17.06
N ASP A 211 26.30 10.18 -17.15
CA ASP A 211 27.06 11.31 -17.69
C ASP A 211 28.02 11.96 -16.68
N SER A 212 28.17 11.38 -15.48
CA SER A 212 29.03 11.91 -14.41
C SER A 212 30.30 11.06 -14.13
N ILE A 213 30.78 10.29 -15.12
CA ILE A 213 32.07 9.57 -15.03
C ILE A 213 33.09 10.23 -15.94
#